data_06e573f4ed4df5fbcffa84e89ff6a55c
#
_entry.id   06e573f4ed4df5fbcffa84e89ff6a55c
#
_cell.length_a   1.000
_cell.length_b   1.000
_cell.length_c   1.000
_cell.angle_alpha   90.00
_cell.angle_beta   90.00
_cell.angle_gamma   90.00
#
_symmetry.space_group_name_H-M   'P 1'
#
loop_
_entity.id
_entity.type
_entity.pdbx_description
1 polymer ?
#
loop_
_entity_poly.entity_id
_entity_poly.type
_entity_poly.pdbx_seq_one_letter_code
_entity_poly.pdbx_strand_id
1 'polypeptide(L)'
;MSMMKKIEIDGKAVAFKASAAIPRIYRIKFQRDIYKDLSVLEKSIGDGDPEKSSLDLFSLEMFENIAYVMAKHADPSIPDNPEDWLDEFNTFSIYQ
;
A
#
# COMPACT_ATOMS: atom_id res chain seq x y z
N MET A 1 17.43 6.52 6.75
CA MET A 1 17.53 6.86 5.33
C MET A 1 16.22 6.51 4.64
N SER A 2 15.67 7.43 3.89
CA SER A 2 14.41 7.17 3.18
C SER A 2 14.70 6.64 1.78
N MET A 3 13.80 5.80 1.27
CA MET A 3 13.89 5.28 -0.07
C MET A 3 12.68 5.75 -0.85
N MET A 4 12.91 6.34 -2.02
CA MET A 4 11.83 6.81 -2.89
C MET A 4 11.89 6.07 -4.20
N LYS A 5 10.73 5.63 -4.67
CA LYS A 5 10.60 4.88 -5.91
C LYS A 5 9.35 5.34 -6.64
N LYS A 6 9.45 5.45 -7.96
CA LYS A 6 8.29 5.74 -8.80
C LYS A 6 7.85 4.46 -9.48
N ILE A 7 6.55 4.20 -9.43
CA ILE A 7 5.94 3.04 -10.07
C ILE A 7 4.80 3.54 -10.93
N GLU A 8 4.71 3.01 -12.14
CA GLU A 8 3.60 3.35 -13.03
C GLU A 8 2.36 2.55 -12.66
N ILE A 9 1.28 3.25 -12.38
CA ILE A 9 -0.01 2.66 -12.06
C ILE A 9 -1.03 3.31 -12.98
N ASP A 10 -1.71 2.49 -13.80
CA ASP A 10 -2.75 2.97 -14.71
C ASP A 10 -2.25 4.12 -15.61
N GLY A 11 -1.00 4.00 -16.09
CA GLY A 11 -0.39 4.99 -16.95
C GLY A 11 0.11 6.24 -16.25
N LYS A 12 0.03 6.29 -14.93
CA LYS A 12 0.47 7.43 -14.13
C LYS A 12 1.69 7.05 -13.31
N ALA A 13 2.68 7.92 -13.28
CA ALA A 13 3.85 7.72 -12.42
C ALA A 13 3.51 8.15 -11.01
N VAL A 14 3.55 7.20 -10.08
CA VAL A 14 3.23 7.45 -8.68
C VAL A 14 4.48 7.27 -7.85
N ALA A 15 4.82 8.28 -7.04
CA ALA A 15 5.97 8.21 -6.15
C ALA A 15 5.58 7.57 -4.83
N PHE A 16 6.43 6.68 -4.35
CA PHE A 16 6.29 6.03 -3.04
C PHE A 16 7.55 6.28 -2.24
N LYS A 17 7.40 6.63 -0.98
CA LYS A 17 8.53 6.86 -0.10
C LYS A 17 8.43 5.97 1.13
N ALA A 18 9.48 5.19 1.35
CA ALA A 18 9.60 4.34 2.53
C ALA A 18 10.65 4.93 3.47
N SER A 19 10.29 5.10 4.73
CA SER A 19 11.20 5.60 5.75
C SER A 19 10.79 5.00 7.09
N ALA A 20 11.60 5.23 8.11
CA ALA A 20 11.27 4.77 9.46
C ALA A 20 10.00 5.41 10.00
N ALA A 21 9.51 6.48 9.37
CA ALA A 21 8.27 7.13 9.80
C ALA A 21 7.02 6.37 9.36
N ILE A 22 7.11 5.50 8.35
CA ILE A 22 5.94 4.82 7.80
C ILE A 22 5.16 4.02 8.85
N PRO A 23 5.79 3.20 9.70
CA PRO A 23 5.03 2.46 10.71
C PRO A 23 4.24 3.38 11.66
N ARG A 24 4.82 4.51 12.00
CA ARG A 24 4.17 5.47 12.89
C ARG A 24 2.99 6.13 12.20
N ILE A 25 3.16 6.55 10.96
CA ILE A 25 2.09 7.18 10.17
C ILE A 25 0.95 6.20 10.00
N TYR A 26 1.27 4.95 9.68
CA TYR A 26 0.27 3.90 9.50
C TYR A 26 -0.54 3.69 10.78
N ARG A 27 0.15 3.60 11.93
CA ARG A 27 -0.51 3.41 13.21
C ARG A 27 -1.44 4.58 13.55
N ILE A 28 -0.99 5.80 13.31
CA ILE A 28 -1.80 6.98 13.61
C ILE A 28 -3.02 7.05 12.72
N LYS A 29 -2.85 6.77 11.43
CA LYS A 29 -3.95 6.91 10.47
C LYS A 29 -4.95 5.77 10.54
N PHE A 30 -4.46 4.54 10.67
CA PHE A 30 -5.33 3.36 10.62
C PHE A 30 -5.48 2.66 11.96
N GLN A 31 -4.72 3.09 12.98
CA GLN A 31 -4.72 2.50 14.31
C GLN A 31 -4.42 1.00 14.27
N ARG A 32 -3.45 0.64 13.44
CA ARG A 32 -3.01 -0.72 13.23
C ARG A 32 -1.50 -0.80 13.26
N ASP A 33 -0.98 -2.00 13.55
CA ASP A 33 0.45 -2.26 13.55
C ASP A 33 0.86 -2.75 12.17
N ILE A 34 1.67 -1.96 11.44
CA ILE A 34 2.08 -2.28 10.08
C ILE A 34 2.84 -3.61 10.04
N TYR A 35 3.62 -3.93 11.07
CA TYR A 35 4.40 -5.16 11.08
C TYR A 35 3.51 -6.39 11.17
N LYS A 36 2.43 -6.30 11.94
CA LYS A 36 1.43 -7.37 11.98
C LYS A 36 0.72 -7.52 10.64
N ASP A 37 0.32 -6.40 10.05
CA ASP A 37 -0.38 -6.43 8.77
C ASP A 37 0.52 -6.95 7.67
N LEU A 38 1.80 -6.57 7.65
CA LEU A 38 2.76 -7.08 6.68
C LEU A 38 2.97 -8.58 6.87
N SER A 39 2.99 -9.06 8.11
CA SER A 39 3.14 -10.49 8.39
C SER A 39 1.96 -11.29 7.83
N VAL A 40 0.75 -10.79 8.02
CA VAL A 40 -0.45 -11.42 7.48
C VAL A 40 -0.41 -11.41 5.94
N LEU A 41 -0.03 -10.27 5.37
CA LEU A 41 0.06 -10.13 3.91
C LEU A 41 1.11 -11.10 3.35
N GLU A 42 2.26 -11.20 4.00
CA GLU A 42 3.32 -12.10 3.59
C GLU A 42 2.86 -13.56 3.59
N LYS A 43 2.11 -13.95 4.60
CA LYS A 43 1.55 -15.31 4.66
C LYS A 43 0.56 -15.55 3.54
N SER A 44 -0.24 -14.57 3.19
CA SER A 44 -1.21 -14.68 2.10
C SER A 44 -0.53 -14.87 0.76
N ILE A 45 0.62 -14.22 0.56
CA ILE A 45 1.37 -14.29 -0.69
C ILE A 45 2.32 -15.48 -0.70
N GLY A 46 2.88 -15.80 0.48
CA GLY A 46 3.97 -16.75 0.62
C GLY A 46 3.61 -18.22 0.52
N ASP A 47 2.32 -18.55 0.43
CA ASP A 47 1.89 -19.96 0.35
C ASP A 47 2.30 -20.63 -0.98
N GLY A 48 2.73 -19.85 -1.94
CA GLY A 48 3.25 -20.41 -3.17
C GLY A 48 2.25 -21.13 -4.06
N ASP A 49 1.00 -21.15 -3.67
CA ASP A 49 -0.05 -21.81 -4.43
C ASP A 49 -0.89 -20.75 -5.14
N PRO A 50 -0.76 -20.63 -6.48
CA PRO A 50 -1.47 -19.60 -7.22
C PRO A 50 -2.98 -19.68 -7.08
N GLU A 51 -3.51 -20.86 -6.82
CA GLU A 51 -4.95 -21.03 -6.67
C GLU A 51 -5.44 -20.60 -5.30
N LYS A 52 -4.58 -20.67 -4.29
CA LYS A 52 -4.91 -20.27 -2.93
C LYS A 52 -4.36 -18.91 -2.57
N SER A 53 -3.53 -18.36 -3.43
CA SER A 53 -2.88 -17.09 -3.17
C SER A 53 -3.79 -15.90 -3.45
N SER A 54 -5.07 -16.15 -3.72
CA SER A 54 -6.00 -15.06 -3.85
C SER A 54 -5.91 -14.26 -2.55
N LEU A 55 -5.39 -13.06 -2.65
CA LEU A 55 -5.43 -12.13 -1.55
C LEU A 55 -6.91 -11.93 -1.21
N ASP A 56 -7.29 -12.24 0.01
CA ASP A 56 -8.67 -11.96 0.42
C ASP A 56 -8.87 -10.44 0.49
N LEU A 57 -10.12 -10.00 0.63
CA LEU A 57 -10.41 -8.58 0.63
C LEU A 57 -9.67 -7.83 1.72
N PHE A 58 -9.46 -8.46 2.86
CA PHE A 58 -8.74 -7.85 3.97
C PHE A 58 -7.27 -7.60 3.61
N SER A 59 -6.63 -8.59 2.99
CA SER A 59 -5.23 -8.43 2.57
C SER A 59 -5.06 -7.39 1.49
N LEU A 60 -6.01 -7.32 0.55
CA LEU A 60 -5.98 -6.28 -0.48
C LEU A 60 -6.11 -4.89 0.14
N GLU A 61 -7.01 -4.73 1.08
CA GLU A 61 -7.22 -3.45 1.76
C GLU A 61 -5.96 -3.03 2.51
N MET A 62 -5.32 -3.96 3.22
CA MET A 62 -4.07 -3.68 3.91
C MET A 62 -2.99 -3.22 2.95
N PHE A 63 -2.86 -3.90 1.81
CA PHE A 63 -1.87 -3.56 0.81
C PHE A 63 -2.12 -2.16 0.26
N GLU A 64 -3.37 -1.85 -0.05
CA GLU A 64 -3.75 -0.53 -0.56
C GLU A 64 -3.47 0.57 0.47
N ASN A 65 -3.76 0.30 1.74
CA ASN A 65 -3.53 1.26 2.80
C ASN A 65 -2.04 1.53 3.01
N ILE A 66 -1.22 0.49 2.95
CA ILE A 66 0.23 0.64 3.07
C ILE A 66 0.77 1.45 1.88
N ALA A 67 0.32 1.13 0.67
CA ALA A 67 0.72 1.86 -0.52
C ALA A 67 0.30 3.33 -0.41
N TYR A 68 -0.91 3.58 0.07
CA TYR A 68 -1.40 4.95 0.24
C TYR A 68 -0.51 5.75 1.19
N VAL A 69 -0.13 5.17 2.33
CA VAL A 69 0.71 5.87 3.31
C VAL A 69 2.04 6.25 2.67
N MET A 70 2.63 5.33 1.91
CA MET A 70 3.89 5.60 1.24
C MET A 70 3.75 6.68 0.16
N ALA A 71 2.65 6.66 -0.58
CA ALA A 71 2.38 7.66 -1.61
C ALA A 71 2.14 9.03 -1.00
N LYS A 72 1.37 9.10 0.07
CA LYS A 72 1.10 10.36 0.77
C LYS A 72 2.38 10.94 1.37
N HIS A 73 3.24 10.08 1.88
CA HIS A 73 4.52 10.49 2.43
C HIS A 73 5.44 11.07 1.35
N ALA A 74 5.38 10.52 0.13
CA ALA A 74 6.16 11.03 -0.99
C ALA A 74 5.58 12.32 -1.56
N ASP A 75 4.25 12.46 -1.57
CA ASP A 75 3.55 13.58 -2.18
C ASP A 75 2.36 13.99 -1.28
N PRO A 76 2.56 14.96 -0.40
CA PRO A 76 1.49 15.39 0.50
C PRO A 76 0.27 15.99 -0.19
N SER A 77 0.34 16.25 -1.49
CA SER A 77 -0.79 16.83 -2.24
C SER A 77 -1.84 15.81 -2.63
N ILE A 78 -1.57 14.52 -2.48
CA ILE A 78 -2.58 13.52 -2.82
C ILE A 78 -3.72 13.57 -1.78
N PRO A 79 -4.89 12.96 -2.08
CA PRO A 79 -6.04 13.03 -1.17
C PRO A 79 -5.73 12.56 0.25
N ASP A 80 -6.54 13.00 1.20
CA ASP A 80 -6.32 12.73 2.62
C ASP A 80 -6.81 11.34 3.06
N ASN A 81 -7.45 10.59 2.18
CA ASN A 81 -7.91 9.24 2.49
C ASN A 81 -7.65 8.31 1.31
N PRO A 82 -7.52 7.00 1.60
CA PRO A 82 -7.20 6.02 0.55
C PRO A 82 -8.29 5.91 -0.52
N GLU A 83 -9.55 6.04 -0.14
CA GLU A 83 -10.64 5.89 -1.08
C GLU A 83 -10.58 6.92 -2.19
N ASP A 84 -10.37 8.18 -1.83
CA ASP A 84 -10.27 9.26 -2.82
C ASP A 84 -9.03 9.10 -3.69
N TRP A 85 -7.93 8.63 -3.10
CA TRP A 85 -6.71 8.40 -3.86
C TRP A 85 -6.90 7.26 -4.86
N LEU A 86 -7.50 6.17 -4.42
CA LEU A 86 -7.73 5.01 -5.30
C LEU A 86 -8.69 5.34 -6.43
N ASP A 87 -9.63 6.27 -6.19
CA ASP A 87 -10.57 6.72 -7.22
C ASP A 87 -9.88 7.42 -8.39
N GLU A 88 -8.63 7.85 -8.23
CA GLU A 88 -7.88 8.46 -9.31
C GLU A 88 -7.40 7.44 -10.36
N PHE A 89 -7.53 6.16 -10.06
CA PHE A 89 -7.08 5.09 -10.94
C PHE A 89 -8.25 4.24 -11.39
N ASN A 90 -8.24 3.83 -12.66
CA ASN A 90 -9.24 2.89 -13.16
C ASN A 90 -8.94 1.47 -12.69
N THR A 91 -7.66 1.13 -12.59
CA THR A 91 -7.24 -0.14 -12.00
C THR A 91 -6.02 0.12 -11.14
N PHE A 92 -5.87 -0.66 -10.08
CA PHE A 92 -4.69 -0.59 -9.25
C PHE A 92 -3.76 -1.73 -9.65
N SER A 93 -3.10 -1.56 -10.80
CA SER A 93 -2.35 -2.62 -11.48
C SER A 93 -1.08 -3.03 -10.76
N ILE A 94 -0.78 -2.42 -9.61
CA ILE A 94 0.37 -2.80 -8.81
C ILE A 94 0.28 -4.26 -8.34
N TYR A 95 -0.91 -4.85 -8.43
CA TYR A 95 -1.10 -6.26 -8.09
C TYR A 95 -0.56 -7.22 -9.14
N GLN A 96 -0.18 -6.72 -10.25
CA GLN A 96 0.34 -7.55 -11.34
C GLN A 96 1.81 -7.88 -11.16
#